data_3c44d275237f0ae209045ca93bc3c58a
#
_entry.id   3c44d275237f0ae209045ca93bc3c58a
#
_cell.length_a   1.000
_cell.length_b   1.000
_cell.length_c   1.000
_cell.angle_alpha   90.00
_cell.angle_beta   90.00
_cell.angle_gamma   90.00
#
_symmetry.space_group_name_H-M   'P 1'
#
loop_
_entity.id
_entity.type
_entity.pdbx_description
1 polymer ?
#
loop_
_entity_poly.entity_id
_entity_poly.type
_entity_poly.pdbx_seq_one_letter_code
_entity_poly.pdbx_strand_id
1 'polypeptide(L)'
;AMENMELVHFNNIYKNKNVLITGHTGFKGSWMALWLKKLGARVYGISHEKYNNNLKLDDEFKFEKKNELIINLSEKKNYPKIEKFLRKNKIQIVFFLAAQTIVKQSFINPIETWESNLISINNFIGLIQKLHFLKHILVITTDKVYDTSLKKNKSFTEKDRLGGSDPYSLS
;
A
#
# COMPACT_ATOMS: atom_id res chain seq x y z
N ALA A 1 -2.98 25.48 11.30
CA ALA A 1 -1.55 25.16 11.57
C ALA A 1 -0.93 24.15 10.59
N MET A 2 -1.70 23.64 9.60
CA MET A 2 -1.17 22.74 8.55
C MET A 2 -0.94 23.44 7.19
N GLU A 3 -1.17 24.75 7.12
CA GLU A 3 -1.09 25.50 5.86
C GLU A 3 0.34 25.80 5.37
N ASN A 4 1.35 25.63 6.22
CA ASN A 4 2.75 25.94 5.89
C ASN A 4 3.71 24.76 6.03
N MET A 5 3.26 23.54 5.74
CA MET A 5 4.22 22.47 5.46
C MET A 5 4.75 22.72 4.05
N GLU A 6 5.77 23.57 3.97
CA GLU A 6 6.42 23.91 2.72
C GLU A 6 6.79 22.63 1.97
N LEU A 7 6.37 22.57 0.71
CA LEU A 7 6.66 21.55 -0.29
C LEU A 7 8.17 21.25 -0.46
N VAL A 8 9.01 21.93 0.29
CA VAL A 8 10.48 21.91 0.26
C VAL A 8 11.08 20.59 0.78
N HIS A 9 10.39 19.86 1.66
CA HIS A 9 10.98 18.73 2.37
C HIS A 9 11.34 17.52 1.51
N PHE A 10 10.79 17.39 0.29
CA PHE A 10 11.11 16.28 -0.61
C PHE A 10 11.58 16.76 -1.99
N ASN A 11 12.20 17.93 -2.06
CA ASN A 11 12.67 18.51 -3.33
C ASN A 11 11.62 18.46 -4.47
N ASN A 12 10.33 18.56 -4.12
CA ASN A 12 9.20 18.49 -5.05
C ASN A 12 9.11 17.18 -5.86
N ILE A 13 9.70 16.09 -5.41
CA ILE A 13 9.75 14.81 -6.17
C ILE A 13 8.37 14.25 -6.49
N TYR A 14 7.36 14.57 -5.68
CA TYR A 14 5.98 14.11 -5.89
C TYR A 14 5.13 15.09 -6.72
N LYS A 15 5.58 16.33 -6.90
CA LYS A 15 4.82 17.35 -7.63
C LYS A 15 4.50 16.88 -9.06
N ASN A 16 3.21 16.90 -9.41
CA ASN A 16 2.68 16.45 -10.71
C ASN A 16 2.95 14.96 -11.04
N LYS A 17 3.38 14.14 -10.10
CA LYS A 17 3.54 12.69 -10.29
C LYS A 17 2.20 11.98 -10.12
N ASN A 18 2.01 10.93 -10.91
CA ASN A 18 0.88 10.02 -10.77
C ASN A 18 1.29 8.91 -9.79
N VAL A 19 0.74 8.95 -8.59
CA VAL A 19 1.11 8.07 -7.48
C VAL A 19 -0.07 7.15 -7.14
N LEU A 20 0.17 5.85 -7.12
CA LEU A 20 -0.81 4.87 -6.67
C LEU A 20 -0.55 4.48 -5.21
N ILE A 21 -1.62 4.35 -4.46
CA ILE A 21 -1.63 3.73 -3.13
C ILE A 21 -2.54 2.52 -3.17
N THR A 22 -2.03 1.32 -2.88
CA THR A 22 -2.88 0.17 -2.60
C THR A 22 -3.27 0.17 -1.13
N GLY A 23 -4.50 -0.22 -0.80
CA GLY A 23 -5.03 -0.11 0.57
C GLY A 23 -5.34 1.34 0.98
N HIS A 24 -5.66 2.21 0.02
CA HIS A 24 -5.90 3.64 0.25
C HIS A 24 -7.09 3.92 1.17
N THR A 25 -8.01 2.99 1.32
CA THR A 25 -9.17 3.10 2.22
C THR A 25 -8.85 2.72 3.68
N GLY A 26 -7.70 2.09 3.91
CA GLY A 26 -7.22 1.76 5.26
C GLY A 26 -6.62 2.98 5.98
N PHE A 27 -6.37 2.83 7.29
CA PHE A 27 -5.87 3.92 8.14
C PHE A 27 -4.59 4.56 7.58
N LYS A 28 -3.52 3.78 7.38
CA LYS A 28 -2.25 4.32 6.86
C LYS A 28 -2.37 4.84 5.43
N GLY A 29 -3.13 4.12 4.59
CA GLY A 29 -3.31 4.48 3.18
C GLY A 29 -4.03 5.81 3.00
N SER A 30 -5.06 6.09 3.80
CA SER A 30 -5.80 7.35 3.74
C SER A 30 -4.92 8.54 4.17
N TRP A 31 -4.17 8.42 5.25
CA TRP A 31 -3.23 9.46 5.69
C TRP A 31 -2.12 9.72 4.65
N MET A 32 -1.55 8.66 4.09
CA MET A 32 -0.56 8.79 3.03
C MET A 32 -1.13 9.47 1.78
N ALA A 33 -2.37 9.15 1.42
CA ALA A 33 -3.05 9.79 0.30
C ALA A 33 -3.21 11.30 0.51
N LEU A 34 -3.66 11.69 1.71
CA LEU A 34 -3.76 13.10 2.06
C LEU A 34 -2.41 13.80 1.97
N TRP A 35 -1.39 13.22 2.58
CA TRP A 35 -0.04 13.77 2.56
C TRP A 35 0.51 13.94 1.15
N LEU A 36 0.41 12.92 0.30
CA LEU A 36 0.86 13.00 -1.09
C LEU A 36 0.08 14.03 -1.91
N LYS A 37 -1.24 14.18 -1.67
CA LYS A 37 -2.03 15.28 -2.27
C LYS A 37 -1.47 16.66 -1.86
N LYS A 38 -1.16 16.86 -0.56
CA LYS A 38 -0.55 18.11 -0.06
C LYS A 38 0.85 18.35 -0.66
N LEU A 39 1.60 17.30 -1.01
CA LEU A 39 2.89 17.37 -1.72
C LEU A 39 2.74 17.58 -3.25
N GLY A 40 1.52 17.80 -3.73
CA GLY A 40 1.24 18.11 -5.13
C GLY A 40 1.20 16.89 -6.07
N ALA A 41 1.09 15.67 -5.54
CA ALA A 41 0.88 14.47 -6.34
C ALA A 41 -0.56 14.36 -6.86
N ARG A 42 -0.72 13.71 -8.01
CA ARG A 42 -2.02 13.18 -8.46
C ARG A 42 -2.14 11.78 -7.90
N VAL A 43 -3.00 11.62 -6.88
CA VAL A 43 -3.10 10.37 -6.12
C VAL A 43 -4.23 9.51 -6.64
N TYR A 44 -3.92 8.23 -6.83
CA TYR A 44 -4.82 7.16 -7.26
C TYR A 44 -4.85 6.07 -6.20
N GLY A 45 -5.98 5.36 -6.08
CA GLY A 45 -6.17 4.33 -5.07
C GLY A 45 -6.65 3.01 -5.64
N ILE A 46 -6.15 1.88 -5.09
CA ILE A 46 -6.73 0.55 -5.26
C ILE A 46 -6.96 -0.03 -3.88
N SER A 47 -8.16 -0.54 -3.61
CA SER A 47 -8.50 -1.23 -2.36
C SER A 47 -9.52 -2.31 -2.59
N HIS A 48 -9.56 -3.30 -1.69
CA HIS A 48 -10.55 -4.37 -1.72
C HIS A 48 -11.95 -3.84 -1.35
N GLU A 49 -12.00 -2.95 -0.36
CA GLU A 49 -13.24 -2.39 0.16
C GLU A 49 -13.25 -0.87 0.05
N LYS A 50 -14.46 -0.30 0.04
CA LYS A 50 -14.67 1.12 0.19
C LYS A 50 -14.30 1.57 1.61
N TYR A 51 -14.15 2.86 1.79
CA TYR A 51 -13.99 3.43 3.13
C TYR A 51 -15.06 2.91 4.08
N ASN A 52 -14.62 2.42 5.23
CA ASN A 52 -15.55 2.10 6.31
C ASN A 52 -16.12 3.42 6.84
N ASN A 53 -17.45 3.57 6.78
CA ASN A 53 -18.16 4.77 7.26
C ASN A 53 -17.92 5.08 8.75
N ASN A 54 -17.36 4.12 9.51
CA ASN A 54 -16.98 4.33 10.92
C ASN A 54 -15.71 5.17 11.06
N LEU A 55 -14.87 5.27 10.02
CA LEU A 55 -13.84 6.29 9.95
C LEU A 55 -14.53 7.55 9.42
N LYS A 56 -14.87 8.49 10.32
CA LYS A 56 -15.34 9.83 9.95
C LYS A 56 -14.21 10.58 9.28
N LEU A 57 -13.89 10.18 8.04
CA LEU A 57 -12.91 10.85 7.23
C LEU A 57 -13.56 12.08 6.60
N ASP A 58 -12.94 13.23 6.80
CA ASP A 58 -13.32 14.47 6.13
C ASP A 58 -13.25 14.32 4.60
N ASP A 59 -13.94 15.18 3.88
CA ASP A 59 -14.00 15.11 2.42
C ASP A 59 -12.63 15.15 1.75
N GLU A 60 -11.61 15.70 2.41
CA GLU A 60 -10.22 15.71 1.94
C GLU A 60 -9.62 14.31 1.74
N PHE A 61 -10.10 13.30 2.46
CA PHE A 61 -9.65 11.90 2.32
C PHE A 61 -10.35 11.16 1.19
N LYS A 62 -11.48 11.68 0.69
CA LYS A 62 -12.24 11.01 -0.37
C LYS A 62 -11.51 11.09 -1.70
N PHE A 63 -11.66 10.02 -2.46
CA PHE A 63 -11.21 9.95 -3.84
C PHE A 63 -12.38 10.21 -4.79
N GLU A 64 -12.08 10.89 -5.90
CA GLU A 64 -13.02 10.89 -7.03
C GLU A 64 -13.10 9.48 -7.61
N LYS A 65 -14.30 9.00 -7.97
CA LYS A 65 -14.52 7.66 -8.53
C LYS A 65 -13.59 7.30 -9.71
N LYS A 66 -13.18 8.29 -10.50
CA LYS A 66 -12.25 8.06 -11.61
C LYS A 66 -10.81 7.78 -11.18
N ASN A 67 -10.45 8.15 -9.94
CA ASN A 67 -9.11 8.04 -9.37
C ASN A 67 -8.98 6.85 -8.41
N GLU A 68 -10.05 6.06 -8.23
CA GLU A 68 -10.03 4.86 -7.41
C GLU A 68 -10.53 3.63 -8.16
N LEU A 69 -10.06 2.47 -7.74
CA LEU A 69 -10.51 1.17 -8.19
C LEU A 69 -10.74 0.27 -6.98
N ILE A 70 -11.99 -0.12 -6.73
CA ILE A 70 -12.33 -1.03 -5.64
C ILE A 70 -12.34 -2.45 -6.20
N ILE A 71 -11.30 -3.22 -5.85
CA ILE A 71 -11.06 -4.53 -6.42
C ILE A 71 -10.07 -5.33 -5.57
N ASN A 72 -10.24 -6.66 -5.52
CA ASN A 72 -9.31 -7.54 -4.82
C ASN A 72 -8.05 -7.79 -5.66
N LEU A 73 -6.88 -7.48 -5.09
CA LEU A 73 -5.57 -7.63 -5.72
C LEU A 73 -5.08 -9.08 -5.78
N SER A 74 -5.59 -9.99 -4.93
CA SER A 74 -5.18 -11.40 -4.94
C SER A 74 -5.81 -12.19 -6.11
N GLU A 75 -6.93 -11.72 -6.66
CA GLU A 75 -7.67 -12.42 -7.69
C GLU A 75 -7.15 -12.14 -9.10
N LYS A 76 -6.58 -13.15 -9.76
CA LYS A 76 -6.04 -13.04 -11.14
C LYS A 76 -7.04 -12.53 -12.18
N LYS A 77 -8.33 -12.83 -12.02
CA LYS A 77 -9.40 -12.34 -12.93
C LYS A 77 -9.49 -10.81 -12.98
N ASN A 78 -8.98 -10.14 -11.96
CA ASN A 78 -9.01 -8.67 -11.82
C ASN A 78 -7.85 -7.97 -12.53
N TYR A 79 -6.79 -8.69 -12.92
CA TYR A 79 -5.56 -8.09 -13.47
C TYR A 79 -5.77 -7.27 -14.74
N PRO A 80 -6.60 -7.68 -15.72
CA PRO A 80 -6.85 -6.85 -16.89
C PRO A 80 -7.43 -5.47 -16.52
N LYS A 81 -8.28 -5.41 -15.49
CA LYS A 81 -8.86 -4.14 -15.00
C LYS A 81 -7.81 -3.29 -14.29
N ILE A 82 -6.96 -3.93 -13.46
CA ILE A 82 -5.87 -3.26 -12.76
C ILE A 82 -4.88 -2.71 -13.77
N GLU A 83 -4.44 -3.50 -14.73
CA GLU A 83 -3.50 -3.06 -15.77
C GLU A 83 -4.06 -1.88 -16.57
N LYS A 84 -5.32 -1.97 -17.01
CA LYS A 84 -6.00 -0.87 -17.70
C LYS A 84 -6.03 0.41 -16.88
N PHE A 85 -6.28 0.30 -15.57
CA PHE A 85 -6.28 1.44 -14.64
C PHE A 85 -4.89 2.07 -14.52
N LEU A 86 -3.83 1.25 -14.35
CA LEU A 86 -2.45 1.70 -14.26
C LEU A 86 -1.99 2.40 -15.56
N ARG A 87 -2.30 1.82 -16.71
CA ARG A 87 -1.96 2.38 -18.04
C ARG A 87 -2.70 3.67 -18.34
N LYS A 88 -4.02 3.70 -18.09
CA LYS A 88 -4.85 4.90 -18.31
C LYS A 88 -4.31 6.09 -17.51
N ASN A 89 -3.91 5.85 -16.28
CA ASN A 89 -3.48 6.89 -15.36
C ASN A 89 -1.96 7.12 -15.38
N LYS A 90 -1.20 6.39 -16.20
CA LYS A 90 0.27 6.48 -16.33
C LYS A 90 0.96 6.53 -14.96
N ILE A 91 0.66 5.55 -14.10
CA ILE A 91 1.17 5.51 -12.71
C ILE A 91 2.69 5.41 -12.71
N GLN A 92 3.35 6.36 -12.05
CA GLN A 92 4.81 6.48 -12.01
C GLN A 92 5.43 5.93 -10.73
N ILE A 93 4.70 6.02 -9.61
CA ILE A 93 5.14 5.61 -8.28
C ILE A 93 4.03 4.79 -7.64
N VAL A 94 4.38 3.72 -6.97
CA VAL A 94 3.44 2.87 -6.22
C VAL A 94 3.89 2.79 -4.76
N PHE A 95 2.97 3.06 -3.86
CA PHE A 95 3.06 2.68 -2.45
C PHE A 95 2.14 1.49 -2.22
N PHE A 96 2.72 0.32 -2.00
CA PHE A 96 1.96 -0.91 -1.78
C PHE A 96 1.76 -1.11 -0.28
N LEU A 97 0.54 -0.75 0.20
CA LEU A 97 0.12 -0.86 1.61
C LEU A 97 -1.02 -1.86 1.82
N ALA A 98 -1.55 -2.43 0.73
CA ALA A 98 -2.64 -3.41 0.84
C ALA A 98 -2.13 -4.66 1.55
N ALA A 99 -2.69 -4.96 2.72
CA ALA A 99 -2.38 -6.13 3.52
C ALA A 99 -3.49 -6.41 4.54
N GLN A 100 -3.66 -7.67 4.93
CA GLN A 100 -4.33 -8.05 6.16
C GLN A 100 -3.32 -7.88 7.31
N THR A 101 -3.55 -6.93 8.23
CA THR A 101 -2.55 -6.49 9.22
C THR A 101 -2.83 -6.95 10.65
N ILE A 102 -3.93 -7.67 10.88
CA ILE A 102 -4.37 -8.09 12.21
C ILE A 102 -3.83 -9.48 12.52
N VAL A 103 -2.83 -9.56 13.41
CA VAL A 103 -2.17 -10.84 13.78
C VAL A 103 -3.19 -11.88 14.26
N LYS A 104 -4.15 -11.48 15.12
CA LYS A 104 -5.20 -12.41 15.57
C LYS A 104 -5.99 -13.00 14.41
N GLN A 105 -6.30 -12.19 13.40
CA GLN A 105 -7.03 -12.65 12.22
C GLN A 105 -6.23 -13.65 11.40
N SER A 106 -4.90 -13.54 11.37
CA SER A 106 -4.05 -14.49 10.64
C SER A 106 -4.09 -15.91 11.21
N PHE A 107 -4.33 -16.05 12.51
CA PHE A 107 -4.56 -17.37 13.12
C PHE A 107 -5.93 -17.95 12.79
N ILE A 108 -6.94 -17.09 12.64
CA ILE A 108 -8.31 -17.52 12.31
C ILE A 108 -8.39 -17.89 10.83
N ASN A 109 -7.86 -17.06 9.95
CA ASN A 109 -7.90 -17.19 8.49
C ASN A 109 -6.48 -17.08 7.88
N PRO A 110 -5.61 -18.08 8.07
CA PRO A 110 -4.24 -18.02 7.59
C PRO A 110 -4.15 -17.96 6.06
N ILE A 111 -5.02 -18.68 5.34
CA ILE A 111 -5.05 -18.70 3.88
C ILE A 111 -5.36 -17.31 3.33
N GLU A 112 -6.41 -16.66 3.84
CA GLU A 112 -6.79 -15.31 3.44
C GLU A 112 -5.66 -14.30 3.71
N THR A 113 -4.95 -14.45 4.84
CA THR A 113 -3.79 -13.62 5.17
C THR A 113 -2.68 -13.78 4.14
N TRP A 114 -2.34 -15.01 3.74
CA TRP A 114 -1.33 -15.27 2.71
C TRP A 114 -1.75 -14.80 1.32
N GLU A 115 -3.01 -14.97 0.96
CA GLU A 115 -3.57 -14.43 -0.28
C GLU A 115 -3.47 -12.90 -0.32
N SER A 116 -3.86 -12.25 0.77
CA SER A 116 -3.83 -10.79 0.88
C SER A 116 -2.42 -10.23 0.88
N ASN A 117 -1.48 -10.83 1.60
CA ASN A 117 -0.16 -10.25 1.85
C ASN A 117 0.89 -10.73 0.83
N LEU A 118 0.97 -12.03 0.57
CA LEU A 118 1.99 -12.59 -0.31
C LEU A 118 1.52 -12.70 -1.77
N ILE A 119 0.35 -13.31 -2.01
CA ILE A 119 -0.11 -13.56 -3.37
C ILE A 119 -0.44 -12.26 -4.09
N SER A 120 -1.08 -11.31 -3.40
CA SER A 120 -1.45 -10.03 -3.99
C SER A 120 -0.23 -9.23 -4.46
N ILE A 121 0.81 -9.12 -3.64
CA ILE A 121 2.03 -8.39 -4.02
C ILE A 121 2.81 -9.11 -5.12
N ASN A 122 2.97 -10.42 -5.03
CA ASN A 122 3.66 -11.21 -6.06
C ASN A 122 3.01 -11.03 -7.43
N ASN A 123 1.69 -11.14 -7.48
CA ASN A 123 0.92 -10.96 -8.68
C ASN A 123 0.98 -9.52 -9.21
N PHE A 124 0.93 -8.53 -8.31
CA PHE A 124 1.04 -7.12 -8.67
C PHE A 124 2.43 -6.81 -9.27
N ILE A 125 3.50 -7.34 -8.67
CA ILE A 125 4.86 -7.19 -9.22
C ILE A 125 4.93 -7.78 -10.64
N GLY A 126 4.41 -8.98 -10.86
CA GLY A 126 4.38 -9.59 -12.19
C GLY A 126 3.64 -8.76 -13.23
N LEU A 127 2.58 -8.06 -12.82
CA LEU A 127 1.82 -7.16 -13.69
C LEU A 127 2.62 -5.89 -14.03
N ILE A 128 3.24 -5.25 -13.04
CA ILE A 128 3.90 -3.94 -13.23
C ILE A 128 5.22 -4.03 -13.97
N GLN A 129 5.91 -5.17 -14.00
CA GLN A 129 7.15 -5.37 -14.76
C GLN A 129 7.00 -5.00 -16.26
N LYS A 130 5.78 -5.07 -16.79
CA LYS A 130 5.46 -4.74 -18.19
C LYS A 130 5.14 -3.25 -18.41
N LEU A 131 5.25 -2.42 -17.37
CA LEU A 131 4.83 -1.02 -17.40
C LEU A 131 6.04 -0.08 -17.37
N HIS A 132 6.59 0.27 -18.53
CA HIS A 132 7.80 1.09 -18.66
C HIS A 132 7.69 2.52 -18.08
N PHE A 133 6.49 3.03 -17.88
CA PHE A 133 6.25 4.36 -17.26
C PHE A 133 6.31 4.31 -15.73
N LEU A 134 6.19 3.14 -15.10
CA LEU A 134 6.38 2.96 -13.66
C LEU A 134 7.88 3.07 -13.34
N LYS A 135 8.23 3.91 -12.37
CA LYS A 135 9.63 4.19 -12.01
C LYS A 135 10.00 3.60 -10.66
N HIS A 136 9.09 3.65 -9.70
CA HIS A 136 9.35 3.24 -8.33
C HIS A 136 8.17 2.49 -7.73
N ILE A 137 8.48 1.46 -6.96
CA ILE A 137 7.54 0.80 -6.05
C ILE A 137 8.16 0.73 -4.66
N LEU A 138 7.40 1.13 -3.65
CA LEU A 138 7.72 0.93 -2.25
C LEU A 138 6.69 -0.04 -1.65
N VAL A 139 7.17 -1.19 -1.20
CA VAL A 139 6.35 -2.19 -0.52
C VAL A 139 6.49 -2.00 0.98
N ILE A 140 5.37 -1.78 1.65
CA ILE A 140 5.34 -1.66 3.10
C ILE A 140 5.15 -3.04 3.70
N THR A 141 6.11 -3.45 4.49
CA THR A 141 6.10 -4.69 5.27
C THR A 141 5.92 -4.41 6.76
N THR A 142 6.42 -5.28 7.63
CA THR A 142 6.27 -5.17 9.07
C THR A 142 7.61 -5.47 9.78
N ASP A 143 7.82 -4.89 10.95
CA ASP A 143 8.92 -5.24 11.86
C ASP A 143 8.83 -6.68 12.39
N LYS A 144 7.65 -7.29 12.33
CA LYS A 144 7.43 -8.69 12.74
C LYS A 144 8.09 -9.73 11.82
N VAL A 145 8.67 -9.29 10.70
CA VAL A 145 9.48 -10.16 9.83
C VAL A 145 10.77 -10.65 10.48
N TYR A 146 11.25 -9.96 11.52
CA TYR A 146 12.49 -10.34 12.20
C TYR A 146 12.31 -11.47 13.21
N ASP A 147 13.31 -12.33 13.31
CA ASP A 147 13.37 -13.38 14.33
C ASP A 147 13.63 -12.78 15.72
N THR A 148 12.57 -12.61 16.49
CA THR A 148 12.63 -12.04 17.84
C THR A 148 13.22 -12.99 18.89
N SER A 149 13.38 -14.30 18.58
CA SER A 149 13.95 -15.27 19.51
C SER A 149 15.42 -15.00 19.82
N LEU A 150 16.14 -14.37 18.88
CA LEU A 150 17.58 -14.14 18.96
C LEU A 150 17.96 -12.81 19.62
N LYS A 151 17.04 -11.88 19.77
CA LYS A 151 17.33 -10.53 20.32
C LYS A 151 16.26 -10.11 21.33
N LYS A 152 16.63 -10.18 22.62
CA LYS A 152 15.86 -9.51 23.68
C LYS A 152 16.41 -8.09 23.85
N ASN A 153 15.53 -7.09 23.71
CA ASN A 153 15.83 -5.66 23.97
C ASN A 153 16.88 -4.99 23.06
N LYS A 154 16.99 -5.38 21.80
CA LYS A 154 17.87 -4.70 20.82
C LYS A 154 17.07 -4.24 19.60
N SER A 155 17.45 -3.11 19.01
CA SER A 155 16.94 -2.66 17.73
C SER A 155 17.36 -3.60 16.61
N PHE A 156 16.47 -3.82 15.64
CA PHE A 156 16.76 -4.58 14.42
C PHE A 156 17.37 -3.70 13.34
N THR A 157 18.18 -4.30 12.50
CA THR A 157 18.76 -3.72 11.29
C THR A 157 18.42 -4.60 10.09
N GLU A 158 18.67 -4.10 8.88
CA GLU A 158 18.41 -4.85 7.62
C GLU A 158 19.24 -6.14 7.48
N LYS A 159 20.30 -6.30 8.30
CA LYS A 159 21.17 -7.47 8.31
C LYS A 159 20.73 -8.55 9.30
N ASP A 160 19.71 -8.25 10.10
CA ASP A 160 19.24 -9.20 11.10
C ASP A 160 18.42 -10.31 10.46
N ARG A 161 18.45 -11.47 11.11
CA ARG A 161 17.75 -12.68 10.63
C ARG A 161 16.25 -12.43 10.57
N LEU A 162 15.67 -12.82 9.44
CA LEU A 162 14.22 -12.88 9.26
C LEU A 162 13.69 -14.20 9.79
N GLY A 163 12.48 -14.20 10.35
CA GLY A 163 11.84 -15.41 10.86
C GLY A 163 10.64 -15.09 11.73
N GLY A 164 9.48 -15.04 11.14
CA GLY A 164 8.22 -14.92 11.87
C GLY A 164 7.80 -16.23 12.54
N SER A 165 6.95 -16.15 13.56
CA SER A 165 6.42 -17.29 14.28
C SER A 165 4.90 -17.49 14.13
N ASP A 166 4.26 -16.64 13.36
CA ASP A 166 2.82 -16.66 13.11
C ASP A 166 2.49 -16.43 11.62
N PRO A 167 1.27 -16.75 11.15
CA PRO A 167 0.92 -16.63 9.74
C PRO A 167 1.03 -15.22 9.17
N TYR A 168 0.86 -14.18 10.00
CA TYR A 168 1.02 -12.79 9.59
C TYR A 168 2.49 -12.44 9.36
N SER A 169 3.35 -12.78 10.31
CA SER A 169 4.78 -12.45 10.24
C SER A 169 5.54 -13.23 9.16
N LEU A 170 4.97 -14.35 8.70
CA LEU A 170 5.49 -15.17 7.60
C LEU A 170 4.90 -14.81 6.24
N SER A 171 3.84 -14.00 6.18
CA SER A 171 3.17 -13.57 4.95
C SER A 171 3.70 -12.21 4.49
#